data_c63e46c0485ed1535ba9e67e0412b9d0
#
_entry.id   c63e46c0485ed1535ba9e67e0412b9d0
#
_cell.length_a   1.000
_cell.length_b   1.000
_cell.length_c   1.000
_cell.angle_alpha   90.00
_cell.angle_beta   90.00
_cell.angle_gamma   90.00
#
_symmetry.space_group_name_H-M   'P 1'
#
loop_
_entity.id
_entity.type
_entity.pdbx_description
1 polymer ?
#
loop_
_entity_poly.entity_id
_entity_poly.type
_entity_poly.pdbx_seq_one_letter_code
_entity_poly.pdbx_strand_id
1 'polypeptide(L)'
;MKRRAILFFLLFLLQMGSVPTLAAEPTVAAQGAALIDGKTGRLLWGKNADAPLAMASTTKIMTAILVLEQASLTEVVTVSKNAAQQPKVHMSLQEGEQWQAGALLSAMLLRSYNDAAVALAEQVSGDVAKFCAEMTKKAKEIGARDTVFGSPNGLDSHLTAEQHHSTAYDMALIGAYALENETFREIIAQQEIHVSDLTGKHPCSVTNADRFLQEYSGALGIKTGYTNRAGHCFVGAAERDGVRLVSAVLGSGWGDAGKQKKWTDTKALMDYG
;
A
#
# COMPACT_ATOMS: atom_id res chain seq x y z
N MET A 1 64.81 0.98 20.17
CA MET A 1 64.07 0.04 19.31
C MET A 1 62.76 -0.52 19.92
N LYS A 2 62.68 -0.78 21.23
CA LYS A 2 61.48 -1.35 21.88
C LYS A 2 60.23 -0.41 21.89
N ARG A 3 60.38 0.92 22.01
CA ARG A 3 59.31 1.89 22.01
C ARG A 3 58.61 2.10 20.63
N ARG A 4 59.31 1.92 19.52
CA ARG A 4 58.75 2.05 18.15
C ARG A 4 57.94 0.82 17.77
N ALA A 5 58.31 -0.38 18.26
CA ALA A 5 57.54 -1.60 18.02
C ALA A 5 56.19 -1.61 18.74
N ILE A 6 56.08 -1.02 19.94
CA ILE A 6 54.84 -0.92 20.70
C ILE A 6 53.84 0.05 20.01
N LEU A 7 54.35 1.14 19.43
CA LEU A 7 53.52 2.14 18.71
C LEU A 7 52.92 1.54 17.43
N PHE A 8 53.68 0.70 16.70
CA PHE A 8 53.15 -0.03 15.52
C PHE A 8 52.12 -1.08 15.87
N PHE A 9 52.26 -1.75 17.00
CA PHE A 9 51.32 -2.78 17.47
C PHE A 9 49.98 -2.13 17.95
N LEU A 10 50.04 -0.95 18.57
CA LEU A 10 48.85 -0.15 18.95
C LEU A 10 48.12 0.41 17.74
N LEU A 11 48.84 0.84 16.68
CA LEU A 11 48.18 1.30 15.44
C LEU A 11 47.54 0.16 14.66
N PHE A 12 48.03 -1.08 14.74
CA PHE A 12 47.49 -2.25 14.09
C PHE A 12 46.19 -2.73 14.80
N LEU A 13 46.10 -2.59 16.12
CA LEU A 13 44.90 -2.88 16.91
C LEU A 13 43.71 -1.90 16.65
N LEU A 14 44.01 -0.67 16.20
CA LEU A 14 42.96 0.31 15.82
C LEU A 14 42.35 0.07 14.44
N GLN A 15 42.91 -0.86 13.64
CA GLN A 15 42.39 -1.28 12.34
C GLN A 15 41.58 -2.60 12.40
N MET A 16 41.31 -3.15 13.59
CA MET A 16 40.34 -4.23 13.73
C MET A 16 38.94 -3.63 13.47
N GLY A 17 38.59 -3.71 12.19
CA GLY A 17 37.37 -3.16 11.64
C GLY A 17 36.15 -3.46 12.48
N SER A 18 35.23 -2.54 12.55
CA SER A 18 33.89 -2.74 13.05
C SER A 18 33.34 -4.02 12.44
N VAL A 19 33.22 -5.07 13.26
CA VAL A 19 32.47 -6.27 12.86
C VAL A 19 31.07 -5.77 12.55
N PRO A 20 30.55 -5.96 11.33
CA PRO A 20 29.19 -5.55 11.07
C PRO A 20 28.28 -6.29 12.04
N THR A 21 27.69 -5.55 12.96
CA THR A 21 26.63 -6.09 13.81
C THR A 21 25.49 -6.46 12.85
N LEU A 22 25.26 -7.76 12.65
CA LEU A 22 24.05 -8.22 11.97
C LEU A 22 22.86 -7.61 12.72
N ALA A 23 22.06 -6.84 12.01
CA ALA A 23 20.82 -6.33 12.59
C ALA A 23 19.98 -7.51 13.09
N ALA A 24 19.43 -7.39 14.30
CA ALA A 24 18.55 -8.43 14.82
C ALA A 24 17.34 -8.62 13.89
N GLU A 25 16.96 -9.85 13.63
CA GLU A 25 15.77 -10.12 12.81
C GLU A 25 14.53 -9.46 13.37
N PRO A 26 13.71 -8.79 12.54
CA PRO A 26 12.52 -8.11 13.01
C PRO A 26 11.49 -9.10 13.52
N THR A 27 10.88 -8.78 14.65
CA THR A 27 9.74 -9.52 15.18
C THR A 27 8.46 -8.79 14.79
N VAL A 28 7.60 -9.42 13.96
CA VAL A 28 6.35 -8.84 13.50
C VAL A 28 5.14 -9.67 13.91
N ALA A 29 4.05 -9.01 14.25
CA ALA A 29 2.80 -9.64 14.64
C ALA A 29 1.97 -10.11 13.43
N ALA A 30 2.20 -9.55 12.24
CA ALA A 30 1.50 -9.88 11.02
C ALA A 30 1.51 -11.39 10.72
N GLN A 31 0.42 -11.90 10.14
CA GLN A 31 0.33 -13.29 9.67
C GLN A 31 1.28 -13.55 8.50
N GLY A 32 1.35 -12.60 7.56
CA GLY A 32 2.32 -12.56 6.48
C GLY A 32 2.97 -11.19 6.40
N ALA A 33 4.29 -11.17 6.17
CA ALA A 33 5.02 -9.92 5.99
C ALA A 33 6.18 -10.11 5.01
N ALA A 34 6.48 -9.06 4.26
CA ALA A 34 7.61 -8.99 3.35
C ALA A 34 8.24 -7.61 3.40
N LEU A 35 9.56 -7.57 3.27
CA LEU A 35 10.35 -6.37 3.01
C LEU A 35 11.15 -6.60 1.73
N ILE A 36 11.04 -5.68 0.79
CA ILE A 36 11.77 -5.74 -0.48
C ILE A 36 12.60 -4.48 -0.72
N ASP A 37 13.65 -4.62 -1.50
CA ASP A 37 14.27 -3.49 -2.19
C ASP A 37 13.27 -2.94 -3.23
N GLY A 38 12.88 -1.69 -3.06
CA GLY A 38 11.79 -1.08 -3.83
C GLY A 38 12.14 -0.80 -5.30
N LYS A 39 13.42 -0.89 -5.69
CA LYS A 39 13.85 -0.70 -7.08
C LYS A 39 13.99 -2.01 -7.83
N THR A 40 14.43 -3.06 -7.16
CA THR A 40 14.73 -4.35 -7.78
C THR A 40 13.67 -5.43 -7.53
N GLY A 41 12.79 -5.22 -6.57
CA GLY A 41 11.82 -6.22 -6.11
C GLY A 41 12.45 -7.37 -5.30
N ARG A 42 13.77 -7.32 -5.02
CA ARG A 42 14.46 -8.37 -4.26
C ARG A 42 13.94 -8.46 -2.84
N LEU A 43 13.52 -9.66 -2.42
CA LEU A 43 13.13 -9.93 -1.04
C LEU A 43 14.34 -9.80 -0.11
N LEU A 44 14.22 -8.94 0.89
CA LEU A 44 15.23 -8.71 1.92
C LEU A 44 14.90 -9.48 3.20
N TRP A 45 13.62 -9.57 3.55
CA TRP A 45 13.13 -10.33 4.69
C TRP A 45 11.68 -10.76 4.46
N GLY A 46 11.30 -11.92 5.02
CA GLY A 46 9.93 -12.41 4.88
C GLY A 46 9.50 -13.33 6.02
N LYS A 47 8.23 -13.21 6.39
CA LYS A 47 7.50 -14.14 7.27
C LYS A 47 6.25 -14.58 6.53
N ASN A 48 6.10 -15.88 6.21
CA ASN A 48 4.98 -16.35 5.40
C ASN A 48 4.74 -15.44 4.17
N ALA A 49 5.86 -14.98 3.54
CA ALA A 49 5.82 -13.93 2.53
C ALA A 49 4.99 -14.33 1.29
N ASP A 50 4.94 -15.63 0.98
CA ASP A 50 4.25 -16.22 -0.16
C ASP A 50 2.90 -16.87 0.24
N ALA A 51 2.47 -16.75 1.51
CA ALA A 51 1.19 -17.31 1.94
C ALA A 51 0.02 -16.50 1.37
N PRO A 52 -0.99 -17.15 0.73
CA PRO A 52 -2.20 -16.46 0.26
C PRO A 52 -3.01 -15.95 1.45
N LEU A 53 -3.19 -14.64 1.54
CA LEU A 53 -3.89 -13.96 2.63
C LEU A 53 -4.90 -12.94 2.07
N ALA A 54 -5.92 -12.62 2.87
CA ALA A 54 -6.79 -11.50 2.59
C ALA A 54 -6.02 -10.18 2.80
N MET A 55 -6.19 -9.24 1.87
CA MET A 55 -5.39 -8.01 1.81
C MET A 55 -6.19 -6.74 2.13
N ALA A 56 -7.51 -6.86 2.31
CA ALA A 56 -8.40 -5.73 2.58
C ALA A 56 -8.19 -4.57 1.56
N SER A 57 -8.34 -3.33 2.02
CA SER A 57 -8.22 -2.13 1.16
C SER A 57 -6.81 -1.82 0.65
N THR A 58 -5.78 -2.63 0.94
CA THR A 58 -4.51 -2.52 0.21
C THR A 58 -4.70 -2.86 -1.27
N THR A 59 -5.76 -3.60 -1.63
CA THR A 59 -6.31 -3.80 -2.98
C THR A 59 -6.35 -2.51 -3.82
N LYS A 60 -6.71 -1.39 -3.19
CA LYS A 60 -6.88 -0.09 -3.88
C LYS A 60 -5.58 0.47 -4.49
N ILE A 61 -4.43 -0.09 -4.15
CA ILE A 61 -3.18 0.22 -4.84
C ILE A 61 -3.29 -0.23 -6.31
N MET A 62 -3.75 -1.47 -6.56
CA MET A 62 -3.94 -1.98 -7.91
C MET A 62 -5.06 -1.22 -8.66
N THR A 63 -6.13 -0.87 -7.96
CA THR A 63 -7.18 -0.01 -8.53
C THR A 63 -6.61 1.32 -9.01
N ALA A 64 -5.77 1.96 -8.21
CA ALA A 64 -5.12 3.22 -8.58
C ALA A 64 -4.15 3.06 -9.75
N ILE A 65 -3.39 1.95 -9.83
CA ILE A 65 -2.51 1.65 -10.96
C ILE A 65 -3.30 1.63 -12.26
N LEU A 66 -4.40 0.86 -12.32
CA LEU A 66 -5.20 0.77 -13.55
C LEU A 66 -5.86 2.10 -13.92
N VAL A 67 -6.37 2.84 -12.94
CA VAL A 67 -6.95 4.18 -13.19
C VAL A 67 -5.91 5.13 -13.78
N LEU A 68 -4.70 5.16 -13.20
CA LEU A 68 -3.61 6.03 -13.68
C LEU A 68 -3.06 5.64 -15.05
N GLU A 69 -3.16 4.36 -15.41
CA GLU A 69 -2.70 3.86 -16.71
C GLU A 69 -3.74 4.00 -17.81
N GLN A 70 -5.04 3.99 -17.49
CA GLN A 70 -6.11 3.83 -18.49
C GLN A 70 -7.09 4.99 -18.55
N ALA A 71 -7.13 5.88 -17.56
CA ALA A 71 -8.06 7.01 -17.52
C ALA A 71 -7.34 8.36 -17.40
N SER A 72 -7.95 9.40 -17.95
CA SER A 72 -7.53 10.78 -17.66
C SER A 72 -8.06 11.22 -16.30
N LEU A 73 -7.23 11.89 -15.50
CA LEU A 73 -7.65 12.41 -14.19
C LEU A 73 -8.71 13.53 -14.30
N THR A 74 -8.81 14.16 -15.48
CA THR A 74 -9.86 15.16 -15.77
C THR A 74 -11.13 14.57 -16.35
N GLU A 75 -11.14 13.25 -16.61
CA GLU A 75 -12.31 12.54 -17.12
C GLU A 75 -13.47 12.61 -16.12
N VAL A 76 -14.69 12.70 -16.64
CA VAL A 76 -15.92 12.78 -15.84
C VAL A 76 -16.41 11.37 -15.55
N VAL A 77 -16.47 11.03 -14.28
CA VAL A 77 -17.04 9.78 -13.75
C VAL A 77 -18.48 10.07 -13.31
N THR A 78 -19.43 9.34 -13.88
CA THR A 78 -20.82 9.36 -13.41
C THR A 78 -21.03 8.24 -12.41
N VAL A 79 -21.47 8.60 -11.21
CA VAL A 79 -21.68 7.62 -10.12
C VAL A 79 -22.85 6.71 -10.43
N SER A 80 -22.61 5.42 -10.48
CA SER A 80 -23.66 4.41 -10.66
C SER A 80 -24.41 4.14 -9.35
N LYS A 81 -25.56 3.49 -9.46
CA LYS A 81 -26.30 2.99 -8.30
C LYS A 81 -25.46 2.00 -7.48
N ASN A 82 -24.68 1.12 -8.14
CA ASN A 82 -23.81 0.16 -7.48
C ASN A 82 -22.71 0.86 -6.67
N ALA A 83 -22.05 1.87 -7.25
CA ALA A 83 -21.05 2.66 -6.54
C ALA A 83 -21.66 3.38 -5.33
N ALA A 84 -22.80 4.07 -5.50
CA ALA A 84 -23.50 4.79 -4.44
C ALA A 84 -23.94 3.90 -3.25
N GLN A 85 -24.17 2.61 -3.50
CA GLN A 85 -24.61 1.65 -2.48
C GLN A 85 -23.47 0.92 -1.76
N GLN A 86 -22.22 1.29 -2.02
CA GLN A 86 -21.09 0.62 -1.37
C GLN A 86 -21.09 0.85 0.16
N PRO A 87 -20.78 -0.19 0.96
CA PRO A 87 -20.75 -0.06 2.41
C PRO A 87 -19.55 0.80 2.87
N LYS A 88 -19.61 1.24 4.12
CA LYS A 88 -18.54 2.02 4.77
C LYS A 88 -17.18 1.29 4.67
N VAL A 89 -16.09 2.01 4.48
CA VAL A 89 -15.89 3.47 4.45
C VAL A 89 -16.29 4.00 3.06
N HIS A 90 -17.11 5.04 3.00
CA HIS A 90 -17.57 5.62 1.74
C HIS A 90 -17.61 7.16 1.83
N MET A 91 -17.56 7.81 0.69
CA MET A 91 -17.65 9.25 0.50
C MET A 91 -19.10 9.74 0.55
N SER A 92 -20.06 8.80 0.52
CA SER A 92 -21.52 9.03 0.41
C SER A 92 -21.92 9.60 -0.95
N LEU A 93 -21.25 9.12 -2.01
CA LEU A 93 -21.58 9.46 -3.38
C LEU A 93 -23.04 9.11 -3.68
N GLN A 94 -23.71 9.98 -4.45
CA GLN A 94 -25.11 9.76 -4.86
C GLN A 94 -25.16 9.30 -6.33
N GLU A 95 -26.12 8.42 -6.65
CA GLU A 95 -26.37 8.00 -8.03
C GLU A 95 -26.61 9.20 -8.94
N GLY A 96 -25.91 9.24 -10.07
CA GLY A 96 -25.99 10.31 -11.06
C GLY A 96 -25.08 11.53 -10.78
N GLU A 97 -24.41 11.60 -9.62
CA GLU A 97 -23.38 12.62 -9.40
C GLU A 97 -22.25 12.47 -10.41
N GLN A 98 -21.65 13.57 -10.77
CA GLN A 98 -20.51 13.64 -11.68
C GLN A 98 -19.29 14.20 -10.96
N TRP A 99 -18.18 13.49 -11.06
CA TRP A 99 -16.92 13.82 -10.41
C TRP A 99 -15.76 13.73 -11.40
N GLN A 100 -14.69 14.48 -11.18
CA GLN A 100 -13.45 14.21 -11.89
C GLN A 100 -12.80 12.91 -11.35
N ALA A 101 -12.26 12.09 -12.24
CA ALA A 101 -11.58 10.84 -11.87
C ALA A 101 -10.44 11.07 -10.87
N GLY A 102 -9.68 12.16 -11.02
CA GLY A 102 -8.60 12.53 -10.09
C GLY A 102 -9.08 12.85 -8.68
N ALA A 103 -10.27 13.46 -8.54
CA ALA A 103 -10.87 13.74 -7.24
C ALA A 103 -11.25 12.46 -6.51
N LEU A 104 -11.90 11.52 -7.21
CA LEU A 104 -12.27 10.21 -6.67
C LEU A 104 -11.03 9.36 -6.36
N LEU A 105 -10.01 9.37 -7.24
CA LEU A 105 -8.77 8.63 -7.05
C LEU A 105 -8.03 9.12 -5.78
N SER A 106 -7.91 10.42 -5.62
CA SER A 106 -7.25 11.02 -4.45
C SER A 106 -8.00 10.67 -3.17
N ALA A 107 -9.32 10.84 -3.16
CA ALA A 107 -10.17 10.50 -2.02
C ALA A 107 -10.10 8.99 -1.66
N MET A 108 -10.09 8.12 -2.68
CA MET A 108 -9.93 6.68 -2.51
C MET A 108 -8.59 6.31 -1.89
N LEU A 109 -7.51 6.91 -2.34
CA LEU A 109 -6.17 6.60 -1.81
C LEU A 109 -5.99 7.11 -0.38
N LEU A 110 -6.37 8.36 -0.09
CA LEU A 110 -6.18 9.00 1.22
C LEU A 110 -7.08 8.40 2.31
N ARG A 111 -8.38 8.20 2.02
CA ARG A 111 -9.36 7.79 3.03
C ARG A 111 -9.94 6.40 2.83
N SER A 112 -9.56 5.73 1.73
CA SER A 112 -9.99 4.35 1.46
C SER A 112 -11.48 4.20 1.09
N TYR A 113 -12.08 5.18 0.46
CA TYR A 113 -13.50 5.17 0.11
C TYR A 113 -13.84 4.05 -0.89
N ASN A 114 -14.85 3.25 -0.54
CA ASN A 114 -15.27 2.06 -1.31
C ASN A 114 -16.09 2.43 -2.53
N ASP A 115 -16.99 3.42 -2.40
CA ASP A 115 -17.82 3.97 -3.46
C ASP A 115 -16.97 4.61 -4.57
N ALA A 116 -15.95 5.39 -4.21
CA ALA A 116 -15.00 5.96 -5.16
C ALA A 116 -14.23 4.88 -5.93
N ALA A 117 -13.81 3.80 -5.26
CA ALA A 117 -13.12 2.69 -5.92
C ALA A 117 -14.01 1.97 -6.96
N VAL A 118 -15.29 1.76 -6.64
CA VAL A 118 -16.24 1.12 -7.57
C VAL A 118 -16.58 2.04 -8.72
N ALA A 119 -16.84 3.33 -8.46
CA ALA A 119 -17.13 4.30 -9.51
C ALA A 119 -15.97 4.40 -10.53
N LEU A 120 -14.73 4.43 -10.05
CA LEU A 120 -13.54 4.42 -10.90
C LEU A 120 -13.40 3.12 -11.70
N ALA A 121 -13.64 1.96 -11.07
CA ALA A 121 -13.58 0.66 -11.74
C ALA A 121 -14.58 0.53 -12.88
N GLU A 122 -15.83 0.96 -12.64
CA GLU A 122 -16.88 0.97 -13.65
C GLU A 122 -16.58 1.96 -14.78
N GLN A 123 -16.02 3.13 -14.48
CA GLN A 123 -15.59 4.10 -15.49
C GLN A 123 -14.52 3.53 -16.41
N VAL A 124 -13.50 2.85 -15.85
CA VAL A 124 -12.37 2.33 -16.62
C VAL A 124 -12.75 1.14 -17.50
N SER A 125 -13.49 0.17 -16.95
CA SER A 125 -13.73 -1.12 -17.63
C SER A 125 -15.19 -1.39 -17.99
N GLY A 126 -16.11 -0.52 -17.61
CA GLY A 126 -17.56 -0.66 -17.84
C GLY A 126 -18.27 -1.50 -16.79
N ASP A 127 -17.59 -2.46 -16.14
CA ASP A 127 -18.12 -3.21 -15.01
C ASP A 127 -17.00 -3.69 -14.06
N VAL A 128 -17.40 -4.01 -12.82
CA VAL A 128 -16.48 -4.43 -11.75
C VAL A 128 -15.80 -5.75 -12.04
N ALA A 129 -16.49 -6.73 -12.63
CA ALA A 129 -15.91 -8.06 -12.86
C ALA A 129 -14.79 -7.98 -13.91
N LYS A 130 -15.01 -7.22 -14.98
CA LYS A 130 -13.99 -6.98 -16.00
C LYS A 130 -12.80 -6.24 -15.43
N PHE A 131 -13.03 -5.21 -14.63
CA PHE A 131 -11.96 -4.47 -13.95
C PHE A 131 -11.14 -5.39 -13.04
N CYS A 132 -11.76 -6.27 -12.24
CA CYS A 132 -11.06 -7.23 -11.38
C CYS A 132 -10.23 -8.24 -12.18
N ALA A 133 -10.72 -8.67 -13.36
CA ALA A 133 -9.93 -9.50 -14.26
C ALA A 133 -8.69 -8.76 -14.79
N GLU A 134 -8.83 -7.49 -15.14
CA GLU A 134 -7.70 -6.63 -15.56
C GLU A 134 -6.71 -6.38 -14.40
N MET A 135 -7.19 -6.17 -13.16
CA MET A 135 -6.34 -6.10 -11.96
C MET A 135 -5.50 -7.37 -11.79
N THR A 136 -6.13 -8.53 -11.92
CA THR A 136 -5.44 -9.83 -11.79
C THR A 136 -4.42 -10.05 -12.91
N LYS A 137 -4.74 -9.63 -14.13
CA LYS A 137 -3.81 -9.66 -15.26
C LYS A 137 -2.62 -8.74 -15.02
N LYS A 138 -2.86 -7.50 -14.60
CA LYS A 138 -1.80 -6.53 -14.27
C LYS A 138 -0.90 -7.02 -13.14
N ALA A 139 -1.45 -7.66 -12.10
CA ALA A 139 -0.64 -8.25 -11.04
C ALA A 139 0.39 -9.24 -11.58
N LYS A 140 -0.03 -10.14 -12.50
CA LYS A 140 0.88 -11.09 -13.15
C LYS A 140 1.95 -10.41 -14.00
N GLU A 141 1.60 -9.32 -14.69
CA GLU A 141 2.55 -8.51 -15.48
C GLU A 141 3.61 -7.84 -14.60
N ILE A 142 3.24 -7.39 -13.39
CA ILE A 142 4.14 -6.82 -12.39
C ILE A 142 5.05 -7.90 -11.77
N GLY A 143 4.68 -9.19 -11.86
CA GLY A 143 5.37 -10.29 -11.21
C GLY A 143 4.70 -10.78 -9.92
N ALA A 144 3.59 -10.18 -9.53
CA ALA A 144 2.75 -10.59 -8.39
C ALA A 144 1.84 -11.76 -8.82
N ARG A 145 2.38 -12.97 -8.82
CA ARG A 145 1.80 -14.15 -9.49
C ARG A 145 0.74 -14.87 -8.67
N ASP A 146 0.83 -14.75 -7.34
CA ASP A 146 -0.07 -15.40 -6.39
C ASP A 146 -1.13 -14.42 -5.88
N THR A 147 -1.62 -13.56 -6.80
CA THR A 147 -2.61 -12.52 -6.50
C THR A 147 -3.82 -12.66 -7.42
N VAL A 148 -5.00 -12.67 -6.81
CA VAL A 148 -6.30 -12.65 -7.49
C VAL A 148 -7.18 -11.57 -6.88
N PHE A 149 -7.74 -10.71 -7.74
CA PHE A 149 -8.64 -9.65 -7.35
C PHE A 149 -10.09 -9.99 -7.69
N GLY A 150 -10.96 -10.03 -6.67
CA GLY A 150 -12.41 -10.22 -6.80
C GLY A 150 -13.20 -8.95 -6.51
N SER A 151 -12.54 -7.90 -6.03
CA SER A 151 -13.17 -6.59 -5.81
C SER A 151 -12.16 -5.46 -6.04
N PRO A 152 -12.59 -4.25 -6.49
CA PRO A 152 -11.70 -3.09 -6.66
C PRO A 152 -11.42 -2.36 -5.36
N ASN A 153 -12.19 -2.59 -4.30
CA ASN A 153 -12.12 -1.89 -3.03
C ASN A 153 -11.54 -2.73 -1.88
N GLY A 154 -11.36 -4.05 -2.09
CA GLY A 154 -10.83 -4.97 -1.08
C GLY A 154 -11.86 -5.49 -0.08
N LEU A 155 -13.15 -5.28 -0.33
CA LEU A 155 -14.21 -5.95 0.43
C LEU A 155 -14.28 -7.42 0.02
N ASP A 156 -14.35 -8.30 1.01
CA ASP A 156 -14.18 -9.74 0.86
C ASP A 156 -15.33 -10.59 1.46
N SER A 157 -16.39 -9.95 1.95
CA SER A 157 -17.49 -10.65 2.67
C SER A 157 -18.28 -11.64 1.80
N HIS A 158 -18.29 -11.45 0.48
CA HIS A 158 -19.01 -12.29 -0.48
C HIS A 158 -18.07 -13.09 -1.39
N LEU A 159 -16.76 -13.09 -1.11
CA LEU A 159 -15.73 -13.73 -1.91
C LEU A 159 -15.08 -14.88 -1.14
N THR A 160 -14.73 -15.95 -1.84
CA THR A 160 -13.88 -17.00 -1.27
C THR A 160 -12.42 -16.55 -1.23
N ALA A 161 -11.57 -17.30 -0.51
CA ALA A 161 -10.14 -17.02 -0.48
C ALA A 161 -9.49 -17.16 -1.86
N GLU A 162 -9.97 -18.07 -2.70
CA GLU A 162 -9.48 -18.29 -4.06
C GLU A 162 -9.86 -17.12 -4.98
N GLN A 163 -10.97 -16.46 -4.72
CA GLN A 163 -11.47 -15.33 -5.53
C GLN A 163 -10.83 -13.99 -5.19
N HIS A 164 -10.29 -13.85 -3.96
CA HIS A 164 -9.71 -12.58 -3.52
C HIS A 164 -8.62 -12.81 -2.48
N HIS A 165 -7.37 -12.83 -2.92
CA HIS A 165 -6.20 -13.00 -2.07
C HIS A 165 -4.96 -12.39 -2.72
N SER A 166 -3.94 -12.20 -1.92
CA SER A 166 -2.58 -11.89 -2.35
C SER A 166 -1.59 -12.45 -1.35
N THR A 167 -0.31 -12.30 -1.61
CA THR A 167 0.76 -12.58 -0.66
C THR A 167 1.39 -11.27 -0.17
N ALA A 168 2.11 -11.31 0.95
CA ALA A 168 2.82 -10.12 1.42
C ALA A 168 3.90 -9.68 0.42
N TYR A 169 4.58 -10.65 -0.21
CA TYR A 169 5.57 -10.36 -1.23
C TYR A 169 4.94 -9.70 -2.47
N ASP A 170 3.85 -10.25 -2.98
CA ASP A 170 3.14 -9.69 -4.12
C ASP A 170 2.61 -8.27 -3.84
N MET A 171 2.06 -8.04 -2.65
CA MET A 171 1.58 -6.71 -2.27
C MET A 171 2.73 -5.70 -2.15
N ALA A 172 3.91 -6.12 -1.73
CA ALA A 172 5.09 -5.25 -1.73
C ALA A 172 5.56 -4.93 -3.17
N LEU A 173 5.54 -5.90 -4.09
CA LEU A 173 5.83 -5.67 -5.53
C LEU A 173 4.84 -4.70 -6.15
N ILE A 174 3.54 -4.87 -5.89
CA ILE A 174 2.48 -3.97 -6.37
C ILE A 174 2.68 -2.56 -5.82
N GLY A 175 3.05 -2.44 -4.53
CA GLY A 175 3.37 -1.16 -3.91
C GLY A 175 4.60 -0.49 -4.54
N ALA A 176 5.66 -1.26 -4.80
CA ALA A 176 6.87 -0.77 -5.47
C ALA A 176 6.56 -0.26 -6.88
N TYR A 177 5.78 -1.02 -7.65
CA TYR A 177 5.35 -0.62 -8.99
C TYR A 177 4.53 0.68 -8.99
N ALA A 178 3.58 0.82 -8.05
CA ALA A 178 2.77 2.02 -7.92
C ALA A 178 3.62 3.27 -7.65
N LEU A 179 4.70 3.14 -6.87
CA LEU A 179 5.63 4.23 -6.56
C LEU A 179 6.47 4.71 -7.75
N GLU A 180 6.52 3.99 -8.88
CA GLU A 180 7.16 4.48 -10.09
C GLU A 180 6.33 5.58 -10.76
N ASN A 181 5.02 5.63 -10.53
CA ASN A 181 4.15 6.69 -11.03
C ASN A 181 4.24 7.94 -10.14
N GLU A 182 4.63 9.07 -10.73
CA GLU A 182 4.81 10.35 -10.02
C GLU A 182 3.51 10.86 -9.42
N THR A 183 2.42 10.84 -10.21
CA THR A 183 1.10 11.27 -9.75
C THR A 183 0.59 10.44 -8.56
N PHE A 184 0.87 9.11 -8.57
CA PHE A 184 0.55 8.28 -7.42
C PHE A 184 1.28 8.75 -6.16
N ARG A 185 2.59 9.02 -6.25
CA ARG A 185 3.39 9.54 -5.12
C ARG A 185 2.88 10.89 -4.64
N GLU A 186 2.57 11.80 -5.56
CA GLU A 186 2.02 13.12 -5.23
C GLU A 186 0.70 13.01 -4.46
N ILE A 187 -0.21 12.12 -4.90
CA ILE A 187 -1.50 11.94 -4.23
C ILE A 187 -1.30 11.39 -2.82
N ILE A 188 -0.58 10.29 -2.65
CA ILE A 188 -0.45 9.64 -1.32
C ILE A 188 0.33 10.46 -0.31
N ALA A 189 1.16 11.41 -0.75
CA ALA A 189 1.91 12.33 0.12
C ALA A 189 1.03 13.45 0.72
N GLN A 190 -0.14 13.71 0.16
CA GLN A 190 -1.03 14.78 0.65
C GLN A 190 -1.61 14.44 2.01
N GLN A 191 -1.62 15.42 2.92
CA GLN A 191 -2.20 15.27 4.27
C GLN A 191 -3.71 15.47 4.25
N GLU A 192 -4.17 16.40 3.46
CA GLU A 192 -5.59 16.74 3.30
C GLU A 192 -5.85 17.29 1.90
N ILE A 193 -7.03 16.97 1.36
CA ILE A 193 -7.53 17.52 0.11
C ILE A 193 -8.96 17.98 0.28
N HIS A 194 -9.35 18.96 -0.56
CA HIS A 194 -10.73 19.42 -0.67
C HIS A 194 -11.20 19.13 -2.09
N VAL A 195 -12.24 18.35 -2.22
CA VAL A 195 -12.82 17.94 -3.51
C VAL A 195 -14.33 18.15 -3.51
N SER A 196 -14.92 18.24 -4.68
CA SER A 196 -16.36 18.34 -4.84
C SER A 196 -16.81 17.66 -6.13
N ASP A 197 -18.09 17.31 -6.20
CA ASP A 197 -18.75 16.98 -7.46
C ASP A 197 -18.66 18.18 -8.44
N LEU A 198 -18.93 17.95 -9.72
CA LEU A 198 -18.81 19.01 -10.75
C LEU A 198 -19.79 20.17 -10.56
N THR A 199 -20.84 19.99 -9.78
CA THR A 199 -21.81 21.07 -9.46
C THR A 199 -21.40 21.90 -8.25
N GLY A 200 -20.42 21.46 -7.47
CA GLY A 200 -19.99 22.07 -6.21
C GLY A 200 -20.96 21.85 -5.04
N LYS A 201 -21.97 20.99 -5.19
CA LYS A 201 -23.00 20.76 -4.16
C LYS A 201 -22.61 19.70 -3.14
N HIS A 202 -21.62 18.87 -3.46
CA HIS A 202 -21.12 17.84 -2.57
C HIS A 202 -19.62 18.08 -2.21
N PRO A 203 -19.30 19.15 -1.44
CA PRO A 203 -17.94 19.39 -1.01
C PRO A 203 -17.50 18.36 0.04
N CYS A 204 -16.29 17.87 -0.08
CA CYS A 204 -15.71 16.87 0.84
C CYS A 204 -14.26 17.23 1.21
N SER A 205 -13.98 17.29 2.51
CA SER A 205 -12.61 17.38 3.05
C SER A 205 -12.12 15.98 3.41
N VAL A 206 -11.00 15.57 2.85
CA VAL A 206 -10.47 14.22 2.96
C VAL A 206 -9.09 14.28 3.60
N THR A 207 -8.99 13.85 4.86
CA THR A 207 -7.72 13.74 5.59
C THR A 207 -7.10 12.36 5.35
N ASN A 208 -5.80 12.33 5.11
CA ASN A 208 -5.04 11.10 4.91
C ASN A 208 -5.06 10.22 6.17
N ALA A 209 -5.42 8.95 6.00
CA ALA A 209 -5.47 7.97 7.09
C ALA A 209 -4.10 7.31 7.38
N ASP A 210 -3.08 7.63 6.60
CA ASP A 210 -1.75 7.04 6.73
C ASP A 210 -0.90 7.80 7.78
N ARG A 211 -0.84 7.26 8.98
CA ARG A 211 -0.03 7.82 10.07
C ARG A 211 1.47 7.60 9.87
N PHE A 212 1.87 6.62 9.07
CA PHE A 212 3.26 6.31 8.82
C PHE A 212 4.02 7.48 8.21
N LEU A 213 3.35 8.28 7.36
CA LEU A 213 3.90 9.51 6.78
C LEU A 213 4.38 10.53 7.82
N GLN A 214 3.77 10.55 9.01
CA GLN A 214 4.13 11.48 10.09
C GLN A 214 5.05 10.85 11.13
N GLU A 215 5.05 9.53 11.23
CA GLU A 215 5.68 8.79 12.32
C GLU A 215 7.01 8.15 11.94
N TYR A 216 7.39 8.15 10.65
CA TYR A 216 8.63 7.51 10.20
C TYR A 216 9.40 8.41 9.23
N SER A 217 10.69 8.60 9.49
CA SER A 217 11.56 9.45 8.64
C SER A 217 11.74 8.83 7.26
N GLY A 218 11.52 9.64 6.21
CA GLY A 218 11.61 9.19 4.83
C GLY A 218 10.39 8.39 4.35
N ALA A 219 9.30 8.32 5.14
CA ALA A 219 8.09 7.62 4.75
C ALA A 219 7.48 8.18 3.46
N LEU A 220 7.09 7.28 2.55
CA LEU A 220 6.39 7.59 1.30
C LEU A 220 4.90 7.21 1.35
N GLY A 221 4.44 6.53 2.36
CA GLY A 221 3.09 5.98 2.50
C GLY A 221 3.17 4.45 2.46
N ILE A 222 2.15 3.72 2.03
CA ILE A 222 1.30 3.85 0.83
C ILE A 222 -0.19 3.69 1.18
N LYS A 223 -0.60 2.48 1.74
CA LYS A 223 -2.03 2.18 1.88
C LYS A 223 -2.34 1.27 3.05
N THR A 224 -3.32 1.67 3.84
CA THR A 224 -3.90 0.86 4.94
C THR A 224 -5.07 -0.01 4.45
N GLY A 225 -5.33 -1.11 5.16
CA GLY A 225 -6.49 -1.95 4.95
C GLY A 225 -7.01 -2.57 6.25
N TYR A 226 -8.32 -2.86 6.29
CA TYR A 226 -8.95 -3.65 7.33
C TYR A 226 -10.24 -4.27 6.81
N THR A 227 -10.39 -5.57 7.01
CA THR A 227 -11.67 -6.29 7.01
C THR A 227 -11.67 -7.27 8.18
N ASN A 228 -12.84 -7.83 8.52
CA ASN A 228 -12.91 -8.84 9.57
C ASN A 228 -12.11 -10.10 9.22
N ARG A 229 -12.00 -10.47 7.93
CA ARG A 229 -11.19 -11.60 7.47
C ARG A 229 -9.71 -11.28 7.49
N ALA A 230 -9.33 -10.12 6.93
CA ALA A 230 -7.92 -9.76 6.76
C ALA A 230 -7.23 -9.33 8.06
N GLY A 231 -7.96 -8.78 9.03
CA GLY A 231 -7.34 -8.02 10.10
C GLY A 231 -6.73 -6.71 9.57
N HIS A 232 -5.84 -6.11 10.34
CA HIS A 232 -5.15 -4.90 9.92
C HIS A 232 -4.00 -5.21 8.97
N CYS A 233 -4.02 -4.54 7.80
CA CYS A 233 -3.01 -4.64 6.75
C CYS A 233 -2.43 -3.25 6.45
N PHE A 234 -1.19 -3.23 5.98
CA PHE A 234 -0.53 -2.02 5.50
C PHE A 234 0.53 -2.38 4.46
N VAL A 235 0.54 -1.65 3.36
CA VAL A 235 1.68 -1.59 2.45
C VAL A 235 2.36 -0.25 2.70
N GLY A 236 3.61 -0.30 3.14
CA GLY A 236 4.39 0.86 3.52
C GLY A 236 5.67 0.98 2.70
N ALA A 237 6.14 2.21 2.51
CA ALA A 237 7.42 2.47 1.87
C ALA A 237 8.14 3.63 2.52
N ALA A 238 9.47 3.57 2.47
CA ALA A 238 10.32 4.68 2.88
C ALA A 238 11.52 4.78 1.93
N GLU A 239 12.04 5.99 1.75
CA GLU A 239 13.26 6.24 0.98
C GLU A 239 14.22 7.12 1.77
N ARG A 240 15.46 6.66 1.94
CA ARG A 240 16.54 7.38 2.60
C ARG A 240 17.84 7.15 1.85
N ASP A 241 18.63 8.19 1.64
CA ASP A 241 19.94 8.12 0.98
C ASP A 241 19.92 7.38 -0.37
N GLY A 242 18.80 7.50 -1.11
CA GLY A 242 18.59 6.86 -2.41
C GLY A 242 18.23 5.37 -2.35
N VAL A 243 18.08 4.80 -1.15
CA VAL A 243 17.59 3.43 -0.92
C VAL A 243 16.09 3.50 -0.65
N ARG A 244 15.30 2.85 -1.50
CA ARG A 244 13.85 2.71 -1.34
C ARG A 244 13.54 1.31 -0.83
N LEU A 245 12.84 1.23 0.29
CA LEU A 245 12.32 0.01 0.86
C LEU A 245 10.79 -0.01 0.75
N VAL A 246 10.24 -1.18 0.43
CA VAL A 246 8.79 -1.39 0.45
C VAL A 246 8.48 -2.62 1.29
N SER A 247 7.52 -2.49 2.18
CA SER A 247 7.04 -3.61 3.00
C SER A 247 5.54 -3.80 2.84
N ALA A 248 5.09 -5.02 3.00
CA ALA A 248 3.69 -5.33 3.21
C ALA A 248 3.54 -6.16 4.47
N VAL A 249 2.58 -5.78 5.31
CA VAL A 249 2.16 -6.54 6.49
C VAL A 249 0.67 -6.85 6.34
N LEU A 250 0.33 -8.14 6.35
CA LEU A 250 -1.01 -8.66 6.19
C LEU A 250 -1.43 -9.39 7.47
N GLY A 251 -2.58 -9.00 8.03
CA GLY A 251 -3.09 -9.62 9.24
C GLY A 251 -2.26 -9.33 10.48
N SER A 252 -1.90 -8.07 10.74
CA SER A 252 -1.19 -7.64 11.98
C SER A 252 -2.05 -7.73 13.25
N GLY A 253 -3.26 -8.30 13.15
CA GLY A 253 -4.21 -8.51 14.23
C GLY A 253 -5.49 -7.73 14.03
N TRP A 254 -6.39 -7.83 15.02
CA TRP A 254 -7.73 -7.25 15.00
C TRP A 254 -7.90 -6.22 16.12
N GLY A 255 -8.95 -5.40 16.01
CA GLY A 255 -9.26 -4.37 17.00
C GLY A 255 -8.16 -3.32 17.15
N ASP A 256 -8.20 -2.57 18.25
CA ASP A 256 -7.25 -1.46 18.48
C ASP A 256 -5.80 -1.94 18.64
N ALA A 257 -5.58 -3.11 19.22
CA ALA A 257 -4.24 -3.69 19.33
C ALA A 257 -3.64 -3.98 17.95
N GLY A 258 -4.39 -4.61 17.05
CA GLY A 258 -3.96 -4.89 15.68
C GLY A 258 -3.75 -3.60 14.87
N LYS A 259 -4.57 -2.57 15.13
CA LYS A 259 -4.43 -1.26 14.50
C LYS A 259 -3.08 -0.60 14.78
N GLN A 260 -2.52 -0.79 15.98
CA GLN A 260 -1.18 -0.28 16.32
C GLN A 260 -0.07 -1.19 15.77
N LYS A 261 -0.28 -2.52 15.81
CA LYS A 261 0.73 -3.49 15.40
C LYS A 261 1.18 -3.32 13.94
N LYS A 262 0.26 -3.00 13.00
CA LYS A 262 0.66 -2.77 11.61
C LYS A 262 1.73 -1.66 11.46
N TRP A 263 1.68 -0.62 12.30
CA TRP A 263 2.66 0.45 12.30
C TRP A 263 3.99 0.01 12.90
N THR A 264 3.95 -0.68 14.05
CA THR A 264 5.18 -1.21 14.70
C THR A 264 5.84 -2.28 13.84
N ASP A 265 5.07 -3.18 13.22
CA ASP A 265 5.57 -4.20 12.31
C ASP A 265 6.29 -3.55 11.11
N THR A 266 5.64 -2.53 10.48
CA THR A 266 6.24 -1.82 9.34
C THR A 266 7.52 -1.08 9.73
N LYS A 267 7.53 -0.37 10.87
CA LYS A 267 8.74 0.33 11.35
C LYS A 267 9.89 -0.65 11.58
N ALA A 268 9.61 -1.79 12.23
CA ALA A 268 10.63 -2.82 12.47
C ALA A 268 11.22 -3.38 11.17
N LEU A 269 10.40 -3.56 10.14
CA LEU A 269 10.87 -3.99 8.81
C LEU A 269 11.74 -2.91 8.15
N MET A 270 11.33 -1.64 8.18
CA MET A 270 12.07 -0.52 7.59
C MET A 270 13.40 -0.26 8.31
N ASP A 271 13.44 -0.46 9.64
CA ASP A 271 14.67 -0.30 10.43
C ASP A 271 15.67 -1.45 10.19
N TYR A 272 15.17 -2.62 9.79
CA TYR A 272 16.00 -3.78 9.44
C TYR A 272 16.67 -3.64 8.07
N GLY A 273 16.00 -3.09 7.07
CA GLY A 273 16.50 -2.95 5.69
C GLY A 273 17.43 -1.75 5.52
#